data_050e43156df075301c77bbfd9dd0539b
#
_entry.id   050e43156df075301c77bbfd9dd0539b
#
_cell.length_a   1.000
_cell.length_b   1.000
_cell.length_c   1.000
_cell.angle_alpha   90.00
_cell.angle_beta   90.00
_cell.angle_gamma   90.00
#
_symmetry.space_group_name_H-M   'P 1'
#
loop_
_entity.id
_entity.type
_entity.pdbx_description
1 polymer ?
#
loop_
_entity_poly.entity_id
_entity_poly.type
_entity_poly.pdbx_seq_one_letter_code
_entity_poly.pdbx_strand_id
1 'polypeptide(L)'
;HTPRRRQRQMCIRDRYNTTIGANVLGYVAEVNRSNLEKDNYYSQGDIIGKQGVELSYEKYLRGEKGIKFIQKDRFNRDIGSFNDGLNDINSIAGNDLTITIDSELQEYGELLMSNKKGAIVAIEPSSGELLTLVSAPSYNPNLLVGRERSKNYFELYQDSIYKPLLDKGLLSTFPAGSPFKVIVGLIALEEEVISEKSTILCKGEYIYG
;
A
#
# COMPACT_ATOMS: atom_id res chain seq x y z
N HIS A 1 -4.73 -10.92 45.96
CA HIS A 1 -5.07 -10.94 44.54
C HIS A 1 -3.86 -10.43 43.77
N THR A 2 -3.18 -11.31 43.04
CA THR A 2 -2.06 -10.96 42.20
C THR A 2 -2.60 -10.26 40.93
N PRO A 3 -2.14 -9.03 40.56
CA PRO A 3 -2.60 -8.37 39.35
C PRO A 3 -2.18 -9.18 38.13
N ARG A 4 -3.10 -9.38 37.23
CA ARG A 4 -2.91 -10.09 35.95
C ARG A 4 -2.53 -9.09 34.87
N ARG A 5 -1.46 -9.34 34.12
CA ARG A 5 -1.11 -8.55 32.95
C ARG A 5 -1.33 -9.36 31.68
N ARG A 6 -2.03 -8.78 30.70
CA ARG A 6 -2.11 -9.33 29.35
C ARG A 6 -0.87 -8.91 28.57
N GLN A 7 -0.12 -9.87 28.08
CA GLN A 7 0.95 -9.62 27.12
C GLN A 7 0.45 -10.07 25.75
N ARG A 8 0.40 -9.15 24.79
CA ARG A 8 -0.03 -9.43 23.43
C ARG A 8 1.19 -9.86 22.62
N GLN A 9 1.12 -11.03 21.99
CA GLN A 9 2.05 -11.40 20.94
C GLN A 9 1.51 -10.85 19.64
N MET A 10 2.28 -10.01 18.97
CA MET A 10 1.95 -9.39 17.71
C MET A 10 2.67 -10.14 16.60
N CYS A 11 1.97 -10.41 15.48
CA CYS A 11 2.63 -10.79 14.24
C CYS A 11 3.53 -9.63 13.82
N ILE A 12 4.82 -9.90 13.68
CA ILE A 12 5.79 -8.87 13.30
C ILE A 12 5.81 -8.80 11.77
N ARG A 13 5.30 -7.73 11.21
CA ARG A 13 5.54 -7.36 9.81
C ARG A 13 6.88 -6.65 9.76
N ASP A 14 7.95 -7.41 9.53
CA ASP A 14 9.28 -6.89 9.80
C ASP A 14 10.16 -6.67 8.57
N ARG A 15 9.91 -7.33 7.45
CA ARG A 15 10.69 -7.11 6.20
C ARG A 15 9.96 -7.60 4.96
N TYR A 16 10.22 -6.93 3.85
CA TYR A 16 9.87 -7.39 2.52
C TYR A 16 11.06 -8.12 1.91
N ASN A 17 10.80 -9.25 1.24
CA ASN A 17 11.83 -9.98 0.49
C ASN A 17 12.18 -9.33 -0.86
N THR A 18 11.83 -8.05 -1.00
CA THR A 18 12.04 -7.27 -2.22
C THR A 18 12.45 -5.84 -1.88
N THR A 19 13.05 -5.17 -2.84
CA THR A 19 13.39 -3.74 -2.78
C THR A 19 12.57 -2.89 -3.76
N ILE A 20 11.68 -3.53 -4.53
CA ILE A 20 10.85 -2.91 -5.57
C ILE A 20 9.38 -2.88 -5.15
N GLY A 21 8.54 -2.16 -5.89
CA GLY A 21 7.10 -2.13 -5.70
C GLY A 21 6.64 -1.40 -4.44
N ALA A 22 7.45 -0.49 -3.87
CA ALA A 22 7.17 0.15 -2.59
C ALA A 22 5.79 0.82 -2.54
N ASN A 23 5.37 1.50 -3.60
CA ASN A 23 4.07 2.17 -3.64
C ASN A 23 2.89 1.19 -3.79
N VAL A 24 3.12 0.04 -4.44
CA VAL A 24 2.14 -1.06 -4.54
C VAL A 24 1.97 -1.75 -3.20
N LEU A 25 3.08 -2.17 -2.59
CA LEU A 25 3.09 -2.81 -1.28
C LEU A 25 2.54 -1.86 -0.21
N GLY A 26 2.94 -0.62 -0.28
CA GLY A 26 2.63 0.38 0.72
C GLY A 26 3.56 0.28 1.93
N TYR A 27 3.08 0.77 3.06
CA TYR A 27 3.83 0.73 4.32
C TYR A 27 2.92 0.59 5.51
N VAL A 28 3.51 0.18 6.62
CA VAL A 28 2.86 0.06 7.92
C VAL A 28 3.36 1.13 8.88
N ALA A 29 2.48 1.61 9.75
CA ALA A 29 2.86 2.54 10.82
C ALA A 29 2.04 2.25 12.08
N GLU A 30 2.43 2.89 13.19
CA GLU A 30 1.68 2.78 14.44
C GLU A 30 0.26 3.36 14.29
N VAL A 31 -0.69 2.71 14.96
CA VAL A 31 -2.08 3.17 15.01
C VAL A 31 -2.17 4.55 15.66
N ASN A 32 -3.02 5.37 15.12
CA ASN A 32 -3.37 6.66 15.70
C ASN A 32 -4.71 6.58 16.46
N ARG A 33 -5.09 7.67 17.13
CA ARG A 33 -6.33 7.75 17.91
C ARG A 33 -7.57 7.39 17.08
N SER A 34 -7.66 7.87 15.84
CA SER A 34 -8.79 7.58 14.96
C SER A 34 -8.88 6.08 14.59
N ASN A 35 -7.74 5.40 14.46
CA ASN A 35 -7.74 3.95 14.22
C ASN A 35 -8.28 3.18 15.43
N LEU A 36 -7.90 3.61 16.65
CA LEU A 36 -8.36 3.01 17.90
C LEU A 36 -9.87 3.18 18.13
N GLU A 37 -10.43 4.33 17.73
CA GLU A 37 -11.85 4.61 17.84
C GLU A 37 -12.70 3.83 16.82
N LYS A 38 -12.13 3.51 15.65
CA LYS A 38 -12.83 2.81 14.56
C LYS A 38 -12.84 1.30 14.66
N ASP A 39 -11.80 0.70 15.24
CA ASP A 39 -11.66 -0.75 15.29
C ASP A 39 -11.08 -1.19 16.65
N ASN A 40 -11.90 -1.87 17.44
CA ASN A 40 -11.56 -2.39 18.77
C ASN A 40 -10.46 -3.46 18.75
N TYR A 41 -10.09 -3.97 17.57
CA TYR A 41 -8.98 -4.89 17.40
C TYR A 41 -7.65 -4.24 17.83
N TYR A 42 -7.49 -2.94 17.56
CA TYR A 42 -6.25 -2.23 17.81
C TYR A 42 -6.09 -1.74 19.24
N SER A 43 -4.85 -1.67 19.67
CA SER A 43 -4.42 -1.05 20.91
C SER A 43 -3.21 -0.18 20.64
N GLN A 44 -2.95 0.78 21.52
CA GLN A 44 -1.79 1.66 21.41
C GLN A 44 -0.49 0.84 21.24
N GLY A 45 0.34 1.22 20.28
CA GLY A 45 1.56 0.54 19.91
C GLY A 45 1.39 -0.55 18.85
N ASP A 46 0.16 -0.86 18.43
CA ASP A 46 -0.08 -1.77 17.31
C ASP A 46 0.30 -1.12 15.98
N ILE A 47 0.55 -1.97 14.98
CA ILE A 47 0.92 -1.56 13.62
C ILE A 47 -0.27 -1.80 12.70
N ILE A 48 -0.50 -0.87 11.78
CA ILE A 48 -1.58 -0.92 10.77
C ILE A 48 -1.04 -0.50 9.41
N GLY A 49 -1.54 -1.09 8.34
CA GLY A 49 -1.29 -0.63 6.97
C GLY A 49 -1.79 0.79 6.74
N LYS A 50 -0.99 1.61 6.07
CA LYS A 50 -1.31 3.02 5.79
C LYS A 50 -1.50 3.33 4.32
N GLN A 51 -0.95 2.50 3.45
CA GLN A 51 -1.00 2.67 1.99
C GLN A 51 -0.91 1.33 1.28
N GLY A 52 -1.29 1.28 0.00
CA GLY A 52 -1.11 0.14 -0.89
C GLY A 52 -1.82 -1.12 -0.42
N VAL A 53 -1.22 -2.26 -0.73
CA VAL A 53 -1.71 -3.59 -0.37
C VAL A 53 -1.82 -3.74 1.15
N GLU A 54 -0.86 -3.20 1.91
CA GLU A 54 -0.88 -3.22 3.38
C GLU A 54 -2.14 -2.57 3.97
N LEU A 55 -2.62 -1.47 3.39
CA LEU A 55 -3.86 -0.83 3.82
C LEU A 55 -5.09 -1.58 3.33
N SER A 56 -5.12 -1.93 2.04
CA SER A 56 -6.31 -2.48 1.38
C SER A 56 -6.68 -3.87 1.91
N TYR A 57 -5.66 -4.66 2.25
CA TYR A 57 -5.82 -6.03 2.74
C TYR A 57 -5.46 -6.19 4.22
N GLU A 58 -5.45 -5.08 4.99
CA GLU A 58 -5.09 -5.07 6.41
C GLU A 58 -5.78 -6.18 7.21
N LYS A 59 -7.09 -6.33 7.08
CA LYS A 59 -7.86 -7.34 7.82
C LYS A 59 -7.48 -8.77 7.47
N TYR A 60 -7.01 -8.99 6.26
CA TYR A 60 -6.60 -10.30 5.77
C TYR A 60 -5.16 -10.64 6.23
N LEU A 61 -4.30 -9.62 6.26
CA LEU A 61 -2.88 -9.75 6.57
C LEU A 61 -2.56 -9.73 8.06
N ARG A 62 -3.39 -9.10 8.91
CA ARG A 62 -3.06 -8.80 10.31
C ARG A 62 -3.13 -10.00 11.27
N GLY A 63 -3.85 -11.08 10.92
CA GLY A 63 -4.06 -12.23 11.80
C GLY A 63 -4.90 -11.92 13.05
N GLU A 64 -4.87 -12.82 14.03
CA GLU A 64 -5.58 -12.68 15.30
C GLU A 64 -4.59 -12.62 16.46
N LYS A 65 -4.84 -11.72 17.42
CA LYS A 65 -3.95 -11.51 18.55
C LYS A 65 -4.12 -12.61 19.60
N GLY A 66 -3.02 -13.19 20.02
CA GLY A 66 -2.98 -14.03 21.20
C GLY A 66 -3.03 -13.24 22.51
N ILE A 67 -3.42 -13.90 23.58
CA ILE A 67 -3.45 -13.35 24.93
C ILE A 67 -2.70 -14.30 25.86
N LYS A 68 -1.67 -13.82 26.50
CA LYS A 68 -0.93 -14.56 27.53
C LYS A 68 -1.24 -13.98 28.90
N PHE A 69 -1.61 -14.84 29.85
CA PHE A 69 -1.89 -14.46 31.23
C PHE A 69 -0.67 -14.75 32.11
N ILE A 70 -0.10 -13.68 32.68
CA ILE A 70 1.12 -13.78 33.49
C ILE A 70 0.77 -13.40 34.91
N GLN A 71 1.27 -14.21 35.86
CA GLN A 71 1.23 -13.90 37.28
C GLN A 71 2.31 -12.87 37.64
N LYS A 72 1.95 -11.89 38.46
CA LYS A 72 2.87 -10.89 38.97
C LYS A 72 2.82 -10.83 40.49
N ASP A 73 3.98 -10.59 41.08
CA ASP A 73 4.09 -10.33 42.52
C ASP A 73 3.65 -8.90 42.86
N ARG A 74 3.65 -8.59 44.17
CA ARG A 74 3.31 -7.25 44.67
C ARG A 74 4.23 -6.14 44.18
N PHE A 75 5.40 -6.49 43.66
CA PHE A 75 6.38 -5.57 43.08
C PHE A 75 6.29 -5.49 41.55
N ASN A 76 5.22 -6.05 40.93
CA ASN A 76 4.98 -6.09 39.49
C ASN A 76 6.02 -6.93 38.69
N ARG A 77 6.76 -7.86 39.36
CA ARG A 77 7.67 -8.79 38.70
C ARG A 77 6.94 -10.02 38.23
N ASP A 78 7.32 -10.54 37.06
CA ASP A 78 6.73 -11.74 36.48
C ASP A 78 7.18 -12.98 37.30
N ILE A 79 6.23 -13.75 37.81
CA ILE A 79 6.49 -14.99 38.59
C ILE A 79 6.19 -16.25 37.77
N GLY A 80 5.52 -16.16 36.67
CA GLY A 80 5.22 -17.30 35.79
C GLY A 80 3.89 -17.18 35.07
N SER A 81 3.52 -18.22 34.31
CA SER A 81 2.24 -18.30 33.63
C SER A 81 1.11 -18.49 34.64
N PHE A 82 -0.02 -17.84 34.41
CA PHE A 82 -1.21 -18.05 35.21
C PHE A 82 -1.83 -19.41 34.84
N ASN A 83 -2.10 -20.25 35.86
CA ASN A 83 -2.74 -21.57 35.70
C ASN A 83 -2.03 -22.43 34.64
N ASP A 84 -0.70 -22.44 34.67
CA ASP A 84 0.19 -23.19 33.76
C ASP A 84 -0.09 -22.90 32.25
N GLY A 85 -0.65 -21.71 31.95
CA GLY A 85 -0.98 -21.28 30.56
C GLY A 85 -2.29 -21.85 30.03
N LEU A 86 -3.09 -22.57 30.81
CA LEU A 86 -4.36 -23.15 30.36
C LEU A 86 -5.38 -22.10 29.89
N ASN A 87 -5.23 -20.86 30.31
CA ASN A 87 -6.09 -19.76 29.90
C ASN A 87 -5.51 -18.92 28.75
N ASP A 88 -4.31 -19.26 28.29
CA ASP A 88 -3.67 -18.53 27.21
C ASP A 88 -4.42 -18.76 25.88
N ILE A 89 -4.55 -17.71 25.09
CA ILE A 89 -5.12 -17.76 23.74
C ILE A 89 -3.96 -17.61 22.77
N ASN A 90 -3.76 -18.58 21.91
CA ASN A 90 -2.71 -18.52 20.89
C ASN A 90 -3.02 -17.46 19.85
N SER A 91 -1.99 -16.79 19.34
CA SER A 91 -2.12 -15.90 18.17
C SER A 91 -2.27 -16.73 16.89
N ILE A 92 -3.07 -16.25 15.96
CA ILE A 92 -3.21 -16.84 14.64
C ILE A 92 -2.52 -15.89 13.65
N ALA A 93 -1.63 -16.43 12.83
CA ALA A 93 -0.96 -15.65 11.78
C ALA A 93 -1.98 -15.15 10.76
N GLY A 94 -1.70 -14.00 10.13
CA GLY A 94 -2.46 -13.54 8.98
C GLY A 94 -2.27 -14.45 7.77
N ASN A 95 -3.09 -14.25 6.76
CA ASN A 95 -3.04 -15.04 5.54
C ASN A 95 -2.00 -14.50 4.57
N ASP A 96 -1.43 -15.38 3.77
CA ASP A 96 -0.62 -14.99 2.62
C ASP A 96 -1.50 -14.40 1.52
N LEU A 97 -1.00 -13.38 0.84
CA LEU A 97 -1.70 -12.71 -0.25
C LEU A 97 -0.86 -12.81 -1.54
N THR A 98 -1.43 -13.42 -2.56
CA THR A 98 -0.88 -13.38 -3.91
C THR A 98 -1.54 -12.25 -4.68
N ILE A 99 -0.73 -11.40 -5.30
CA ILE A 99 -1.19 -10.28 -6.13
C ILE A 99 -0.79 -10.52 -7.59
N THR A 100 -1.41 -9.80 -8.51
CA THR A 100 -1.21 -9.97 -9.96
C THR A 100 0.04 -9.31 -10.50
N ILE A 101 0.76 -8.54 -9.67
CA ILE A 101 2.00 -7.88 -10.08
C ILE A 101 3.05 -8.92 -10.43
N ASP A 102 3.53 -8.86 -11.66
CA ASP A 102 4.69 -9.60 -12.13
C ASP A 102 5.96 -8.92 -11.61
N SER A 103 6.74 -9.64 -10.81
CA SER A 103 7.92 -9.08 -10.13
C SER A 103 9.03 -8.71 -11.11
N GLU A 104 9.22 -9.47 -12.18
CA GLU A 104 10.25 -9.19 -13.19
C GLU A 104 9.88 -7.97 -14.03
N LEU A 105 8.61 -7.89 -14.42
CA LEU A 105 8.08 -6.73 -15.15
C LEU A 105 8.10 -5.46 -14.29
N GLN A 106 7.79 -5.57 -13.01
CA GLN A 106 7.86 -4.46 -12.06
C GLN A 106 9.31 -3.96 -11.92
N GLU A 107 10.27 -4.86 -11.72
CA GLU A 107 11.69 -4.52 -11.62
C GLU A 107 12.20 -3.86 -12.90
N TYR A 108 11.86 -4.42 -14.05
CA TYR A 108 12.22 -3.85 -15.35
C TYR A 108 11.62 -2.45 -15.55
N GLY A 109 10.35 -2.27 -15.18
CA GLY A 109 9.70 -0.96 -15.22
C GLY A 109 10.37 0.07 -14.31
N GLU A 110 10.76 -0.31 -13.09
CA GLU A 110 11.50 0.57 -12.17
C GLU A 110 12.90 0.92 -12.72
N LEU A 111 13.59 -0.03 -13.35
CA LEU A 111 14.86 0.20 -14.02
C LEU A 111 14.71 1.20 -15.17
N LEU A 112 13.69 1.06 -16.02
CA LEU A 112 13.41 1.99 -17.12
C LEU A 112 13.11 3.40 -16.62
N MET A 113 12.55 3.52 -15.42
CA MET A 113 12.23 4.79 -14.77
C MET A 113 13.38 5.38 -13.95
N SER A 114 14.54 4.77 -13.95
CA SER A 114 15.75 5.34 -13.32
C SER A 114 16.01 6.76 -13.82
N ASN A 115 16.20 7.69 -12.90
CA ASN A 115 16.41 9.12 -13.18
C ASN A 115 15.24 9.83 -13.91
N LYS A 116 14.05 9.25 -13.89
CA LYS A 116 12.83 9.85 -14.47
C LYS A 116 11.78 10.07 -13.38
N LYS A 117 10.79 10.92 -13.68
CA LYS A 117 9.64 11.18 -12.80
C LYS A 117 8.36 10.87 -13.57
N GLY A 118 7.53 10.00 -12.99
CA GLY A 118 6.27 9.59 -13.61
C GLY A 118 5.84 8.21 -13.14
N ALA A 119 5.07 7.53 -13.98
CA ALA A 119 4.56 6.20 -13.70
C ALA A 119 4.54 5.31 -14.95
N ILE A 120 4.61 4.00 -14.75
CA ILE A 120 4.31 2.98 -15.76
C ILE A 120 3.21 2.10 -15.18
N VAL A 121 2.16 1.86 -15.96
CA VAL A 121 1.06 0.96 -15.62
C VAL A 121 0.85 0.00 -16.78
N ALA A 122 0.87 -1.30 -16.51
CA ALA A 122 0.51 -2.33 -17.48
C ALA A 122 -0.67 -3.16 -16.95
N ILE A 123 -1.68 -3.29 -17.79
CA ILE A 123 -2.93 -4.00 -17.46
C ILE A 123 -3.15 -5.06 -18.53
N GLU A 124 -3.48 -6.27 -18.12
CA GLU A 124 -3.94 -7.32 -19.03
C GLU A 124 -5.37 -7.02 -19.48
N PRO A 125 -5.62 -6.75 -20.77
CA PRO A 125 -6.93 -6.27 -21.22
C PRO A 125 -8.05 -7.29 -21.04
N SER A 126 -7.73 -8.59 -21.10
CA SER A 126 -8.70 -9.66 -21.03
C SER A 126 -9.23 -9.95 -19.63
N SER A 127 -8.36 -9.80 -18.62
CA SER A 127 -8.69 -10.10 -17.23
C SER A 127 -8.84 -8.84 -16.35
N GLY A 128 -8.25 -7.73 -16.79
CA GLY A 128 -8.14 -6.50 -15.99
C GLY A 128 -7.05 -6.56 -14.91
N GLU A 129 -6.23 -7.61 -14.92
CA GLU A 129 -5.15 -7.77 -13.95
C GLU A 129 -4.06 -6.71 -14.13
N LEU A 130 -3.64 -6.14 -13.03
CA LEU A 130 -2.57 -5.17 -12.98
C LEU A 130 -1.23 -5.92 -12.93
N LEU A 131 -0.48 -5.91 -14.02
CA LEU A 131 0.79 -6.65 -14.15
C LEU A 131 1.97 -5.84 -13.60
N THR A 132 1.94 -4.53 -13.71
CA THR A 132 2.93 -3.64 -13.10
C THR A 132 2.34 -2.28 -12.78
N LEU A 133 2.82 -1.67 -11.70
CA LEU A 133 2.48 -0.32 -11.28
C LEU A 133 3.74 0.34 -10.72
N VAL A 134 4.46 1.04 -11.59
CA VAL A 134 5.68 1.76 -11.24
C VAL A 134 5.34 3.21 -10.92
N SER A 135 5.82 3.70 -9.81
CA SER A 135 5.79 5.11 -9.44
C SER A 135 7.22 5.58 -9.19
N ALA A 136 7.74 6.49 -10.00
CA ALA A 136 9.13 6.92 -9.93
C ALA A 136 9.28 8.43 -9.67
N PRO A 137 10.31 8.83 -8.92
CA PRO A 137 11.17 7.99 -8.09
C PRO A 137 10.41 7.27 -6.99
N SER A 138 10.83 6.04 -6.71
CA SER A 138 10.32 5.20 -5.63
C SER A 138 11.31 5.17 -4.47
N TYR A 139 11.08 4.29 -3.52
CA TYR A 139 11.97 4.06 -2.37
C TYR A 139 12.05 2.56 -2.08
N ASN A 140 13.02 2.13 -1.29
CA ASN A 140 13.08 0.75 -0.83
C ASN A 140 12.01 0.55 0.27
N PRO A 141 11.04 -0.38 0.11
CA PRO A 141 9.98 -0.60 1.10
C PRO A 141 10.51 -0.94 2.49
N ASN A 142 11.70 -1.56 2.58
CA ASN A 142 12.34 -1.88 3.84
C ASN A 142 12.82 -0.67 4.65
N LEU A 143 12.87 0.53 4.07
CA LEU A 143 13.16 1.77 4.81
C LEU A 143 12.03 2.11 5.80
N LEU A 144 10.79 1.68 5.50
CA LEU A 144 9.62 1.98 6.33
C LEU A 144 9.26 0.84 7.28
N VAL A 145 10.24 -0.01 7.61
CA VAL A 145 10.09 -1.13 8.55
C VAL A 145 11.06 -0.95 9.72
N GLY A 146 10.71 -1.52 10.88
CA GLY A 146 11.57 -1.53 12.06
C GLY A 146 11.66 -0.19 12.80
N ARG A 147 12.76 -0.01 13.54
CA ARG A 147 12.93 1.13 14.47
C ARG A 147 13.15 2.48 13.78
N GLU A 148 13.84 2.47 12.63
CA GLU A 148 14.20 3.68 11.89
C GLU A 148 13.06 4.21 11.00
N ARG A 149 11.93 3.47 10.92
CA ARG A 149 10.83 3.81 10.00
C ARG A 149 10.33 5.25 10.10
N SER A 150 10.20 5.78 11.32
CA SER A 150 9.68 7.14 11.54
C SER A 150 10.64 8.20 11.01
N LYS A 151 11.95 8.00 11.20
CA LYS A 151 12.99 8.86 10.67
C LYS A 151 13.00 8.81 9.14
N ASN A 152 13.06 7.61 8.58
CA ASN A 152 13.08 7.39 7.13
C ASN A 152 11.80 7.93 6.46
N TYR A 153 10.63 7.71 7.08
CA TYR A 153 9.37 8.29 6.61
C TYR A 153 9.44 9.81 6.53
N PHE A 154 9.96 10.46 7.56
CA PHE A 154 10.07 11.90 7.61
C PHE A 154 11.03 12.43 6.52
N GLU A 155 12.16 11.78 6.30
CA GLU A 155 13.10 12.11 5.22
C GLU A 155 12.43 11.98 3.83
N LEU A 156 11.71 10.89 3.58
CA LEU A 156 10.97 10.68 2.32
C LEU A 156 9.81 11.66 2.15
N TYR A 157 9.14 12.03 3.24
CA TYR A 157 8.02 12.98 3.25
C TYR A 157 8.47 14.42 2.96
N GLN A 158 9.63 14.81 3.46
CA GLN A 158 10.22 16.14 3.22
C GLN A 158 10.69 16.35 1.78
N ASP A 159 10.88 15.29 1.01
CA ASP A 159 11.25 15.41 -0.40
C ASP A 159 10.06 15.91 -1.24
N SER A 160 9.93 17.24 -1.28
CA SER A 160 8.87 17.92 -2.02
C SER A 160 9.06 17.91 -3.53
N ILE A 161 10.28 17.61 -4.02
CA ILE A 161 10.62 17.60 -5.45
C ILE A 161 10.21 16.26 -6.07
N TYR A 162 10.67 15.18 -5.48
CA TYR A 162 10.47 13.84 -6.04
C TYR A 162 9.24 13.14 -5.49
N LYS A 163 8.83 13.47 -4.26
CA LYS A 163 7.64 12.92 -3.58
C LYS A 163 7.57 11.39 -3.68
N PRO A 164 8.56 10.66 -3.17
CA PRO A 164 8.67 9.21 -3.37
C PRO A 164 7.50 8.43 -2.73
N LEU A 165 6.91 8.95 -1.65
CA LEU A 165 5.74 8.36 -0.99
C LEU A 165 4.43 8.52 -1.80
N LEU A 166 4.40 9.43 -2.78
CA LEU A 166 3.22 9.62 -3.63
C LEU A 166 3.19 8.56 -4.71
N ASP A 167 2.13 7.77 -4.75
CA ASP A 167 1.85 6.92 -5.90
C ASP A 167 1.43 7.78 -7.09
N LYS A 168 2.36 7.95 -8.04
CA LYS A 168 2.16 8.80 -9.20
C LYS A 168 1.28 8.15 -10.28
N GLY A 169 1.20 6.81 -10.26
CA GLY A 169 0.32 6.07 -11.16
C GLY A 169 -1.16 6.23 -10.81
N LEU A 170 -1.47 6.31 -9.50
CA LEU A 170 -2.85 6.39 -9.02
C LEU A 170 -3.29 7.81 -8.64
N LEU A 171 -2.38 8.63 -8.11
CA LEU A 171 -2.75 9.89 -7.47
C LEU A 171 -2.27 11.15 -8.19
N SER A 172 -1.38 11.02 -9.19
CA SER A 172 -0.94 12.20 -9.94
C SER A 172 -1.79 12.43 -11.17
N THR A 173 -2.00 13.71 -11.48
CA THR A 173 -2.66 14.15 -12.70
C THR A 173 -1.62 14.64 -13.68
N PHE A 174 -1.70 14.16 -14.92
CA PHE A 174 -0.83 14.56 -16.02
C PHE A 174 -1.66 15.01 -17.20
N PRO A 175 -1.19 15.99 -18.01
CA PRO A 175 -1.82 16.28 -19.30
C PRO A 175 -1.80 15.04 -20.18
N ALA A 176 -2.98 14.56 -20.57
CA ALA A 176 -3.10 13.32 -21.33
C ALA A 176 -2.54 13.42 -22.75
N GLY A 177 -2.57 14.61 -23.33
CA GLY A 177 -2.11 14.84 -24.69
C GLY A 177 -2.90 14.06 -25.74
N SER A 178 -2.23 13.71 -26.90
CA SER A 178 -2.88 13.01 -28.03
C SER A 178 -3.52 11.66 -27.70
N PRO A 179 -3.05 10.84 -26.73
CA PRO A 179 -3.77 9.62 -26.33
C PRO A 179 -5.23 9.86 -25.92
N PHE A 180 -5.55 11.05 -25.39
CA PHE A 180 -6.92 11.39 -25.00
C PHE A 180 -7.88 11.50 -26.21
N LYS A 181 -7.36 11.69 -27.42
CA LYS A 181 -8.18 11.77 -28.67
C LYS A 181 -8.95 10.47 -28.92
N VAL A 182 -8.41 9.32 -28.51
CA VAL A 182 -9.10 8.03 -28.64
C VAL A 182 -10.39 8.05 -27.81
N ILE A 183 -10.32 8.53 -26.57
CA ILE A 183 -11.48 8.65 -25.67
C ILE A 183 -12.50 9.63 -26.25
N VAL A 184 -12.04 10.79 -26.74
CA VAL A 184 -12.91 11.79 -27.39
C VAL A 184 -13.60 11.19 -28.62
N GLY A 185 -12.88 10.40 -29.43
CA GLY A 185 -13.44 9.70 -30.59
C GLY A 185 -14.53 8.69 -30.20
N LEU A 186 -14.30 7.91 -29.14
CA LEU A 186 -15.29 6.95 -28.61
C LEU A 186 -16.56 7.67 -28.12
N ILE A 187 -16.41 8.76 -27.37
CA ILE A 187 -17.55 9.57 -26.90
C ILE A 187 -18.32 10.14 -28.10
N ALA A 188 -17.62 10.64 -29.12
CA ALA A 188 -18.26 11.21 -30.29
C ALA A 188 -19.03 10.15 -31.11
N LEU A 189 -18.60 8.89 -31.10
CA LEU A 189 -19.32 7.77 -31.70
C LEU A 189 -20.54 7.39 -30.84
N GLU A 190 -20.42 7.35 -29.53
CA GLU A 190 -21.49 7.02 -28.59
C GLU A 190 -22.61 8.06 -28.61
N GLU A 191 -22.23 9.32 -28.67
CA GLU A 191 -23.17 10.46 -28.78
C GLU A 191 -23.71 10.69 -30.24
N GLU A 192 -23.38 9.79 -31.18
CA GLU A 192 -23.79 9.82 -32.58
C GLU A 192 -23.39 11.12 -33.31
N VAL A 193 -22.44 11.89 -32.77
CA VAL A 193 -21.92 13.13 -33.43
C VAL A 193 -21.13 12.80 -34.71
N ILE A 194 -20.45 11.62 -34.68
CA ILE A 194 -19.75 11.06 -35.84
C ILE A 194 -20.14 9.59 -36.00
N SER A 195 -19.84 9.02 -37.14
CA SER A 195 -19.94 7.60 -37.42
C SER A 195 -18.58 7.06 -37.87
N GLU A 196 -18.41 5.73 -37.93
CA GLU A 196 -17.20 5.11 -38.47
C GLU A 196 -16.86 5.52 -39.91
N LYS A 197 -17.85 6.02 -40.65
CA LYS A 197 -17.72 6.48 -42.05
C LYS A 197 -17.56 8.00 -42.18
N SER A 198 -17.60 8.72 -41.06
CA SER A 198 -17.45 10.19 -41.09
C SER A 198 -16.04 10.57 -41.53
N THR A 199 -15.96 11.49 -42.46
CA THR A 199 -14.70 12.03 -42.98
C THR A 199 -14.60 13.50 -42.65
N ILE A 200 -13.42 13.93 -42.21
CA ILE A 200 -13.13 15.33 -41.89
C ILE A 200 -12.04 15.81 -42.84
N LEU A 201 -12.34 16.85 -43.62
CA LEU A 201 -11.35 17.48 -44.50
C LEU A 201 -10.38 18.31 -43.63
N CYS A 202 -9.15 17.87 -43.53
CA CYS A 202 -8.08 18.62 -42.88
C CYS A 202 -7.50 19.66 -43.87
N LYS A 203 -7.65 20.95 -43.59
CA LYS A 203 -7.09 22.04 -44.37
C LYS A 203 -5.76 22.56 -43.83
N GLY A 204 -5.18 21.90 -42.84
CA GLY A 204 -3.92 22.29 -42.21
C GLY A 204 -4.07 23.34 -41.11
N GLU A 205 -5.25 23.88 -40.88
CA GLU A 205 -5.56 24.84 -39.82
C GLU A 205 -6.94 24.58 -39.21
N TYR A 206 -7.10 24.96 -37.98
CA TYR A 206 -8.38 24.97 -37.26
C TYR A 206 -8.61 26.37 -36.71
N ILE A 207 -9.64 27.06 -37.20
CA ILE A 207 -10.03 28.39 -36.72
C ILE A 207 -11.04 28.20 -35.60
N TYR A 208 -10.65 28.56 -34.39
CA TYR A 208 -11.54 28.59 -33.24
C TYR A 208 -12.28 29.92 -33.24
N GLY A 209 -13.61 29.88 -33.39
CA GLY A 209 -14.49 31.05 -33.41
C GLY A 209 -14.91 31.47 -32.00
#